data_59faaa5bb500a3044de2b1a7312075cb
#
_entry.id   59faaa5bb500a3044de2b1a7312075cb
#
_cell.length_a   1.000
_cell.length_b   1.000
_cell.length_c   1.000
_cell.angle_alpha   90.00
_cell.angle_beta   90.00
_cell.angle_gamma   90.00
#
_symmetry.space_group_name_H-M   'P 1'
#
loop_
_entity.id
_entity.type
_entity.pdbx_description
1 polymer ?
#
loop_
_entity_poly.entity_id
_entity_poly.type
_entity_poly.pdbx_seq_one_letter_code
_entity_poly.pdbx_strand_id
1 'polypeptide(L)'
;MRRLLFWGFKSSADFLEKSLGSLERDVMGLVWDRREITVRDACDRLGTSVAYTTVMTTMDRLFRKGLLERRKVGRAFVYSATASRKEIEGAVATELVHSLIRGETGEPLPILSSLVDAVSERDRALLDELERLIREKRRRQDQ
;
A
#
# COMPACT_ATOMS: atom_id res chain seq x y z
N MET A 1 -6.42 -5.41 -16.24
CA MET A 1 -6.37 -4.82 -14.90
C MET A 1 -6.36 -5.95 -13.87
N ARG A 2 -5.20 -6.28 -13.32
CA ARG A 2 -5.14 -7.26 -12.22
C ARG A 2 -5.78 -6.61 -11.00
N ARG A 3 -6.92 -7.12 -10.57
CA ARG A 3 -7.47 -6.85 -9.26
C ARG A 3 -6.42 -7.30 -8.25
N LEU A 4 -5.85 -6.38 -7.50
CA LEU A 4 -5.21 -6.69 -6.23
C LEU A 4 -6.30 -7.29 -5.33
N LEU A 5 -6.39 -8.62 -5.36
CA LEU A 5 -7.23 -9.35 -4.44
C LEU A 5 -6.54 -9.28 -3.07
N PHE A 6 -6.90 -8.28 -2.29
CA PHE A 6 -6.64 -8.24 -0.85
C PHE A 6 -7.51 -9.31 -0.17
N TRP A 7 -7.29 -10.55 -0.58
CA TRP A 7 -7.98 -11.69 -0.02
C TRP A 7 -7.43 -11.95 1.38
N GLY A 8 -8.23 -11.68 2.39
CA GLY A 8 -7.90 -11.93 3.79
C GLY A 8 -8.02 -10.73 4.72
N PHE A 9 -8.26 -9.53 4.21
CA PHE A 9 -8.56 -8.36 5.03
C PHE A 9 -10.06 -8.15 5.10
N LYS A 10 -10.63 -8.28 6.30
CA LYS A 10 -12.06 -8.08 6.55
C LYS A 10 -12.47 -6.62 6.43
N SER A 11 -11.50 -5.70 6.50
CA SER A 11 -11.67 -4.26 6.29
C SER A 11 -10.34 -3.58 6.03
N SER A 12 -10.39 -2.38 5.48
CA SER A 12 -9.24 -1.49 5.30
C SER A 12 -8.61 -1.03 6.62
N ALA A 13 -9.43 -0.93 7.67
CA ALA A 13 -8.93 -0.72 9.02
C ALA A 13 -8.00 -1.86 9.44
N ASP A 14 -8.34 -3.09 9.10
CA ASP A 14 -7.53 -4.28 9.36
C ASP A 14 -6.19 -4.24 8.60
N PHE A 15 -6.17 -3.67 7.39
CA PHE A 15 -4.92 -3.45 6.64
C PHE A 15 -4.08 -2.33 7.24
N LEU A 16 -4.70 -1.26 7.74
CA LEU A 16 -4.02 -0.12 8.36
C LEU A 16 -3.58 -0.42 9.81
N GLU A 17 -4.36 -1.17 10.58
CA GLU A 17 -3.99 -1.65 11.91
C GLU A 17 -2.90 -2.71 11.86
N LYS A 18 -2.93 -3.54 10.83
CA LYS A 18 -1.85 -4.45 10.45
C LYS A 18 -0.91 -3.81 9.44
N SER A 19 -0.86 -2.49 9.41
CA SER A 19 0.06 -1.71 8.57
C SER A 19 1.43 -2.34 8.61
N LEU A 20 2.04 -2.46 7.46
CA LEU A 20 3.37 -3.00 7.28
C LEU A 20 4.26 -2.53 8.43
N GLY A 21 4.72 -3.43 9.27
CA GLY A 21 5.72 -3.15 10.29
C GLY A 21 6.95 -2.51 9.64
N SER A 22 7.81 -1.89 10.41
CA SER A 22 9.00 -1.22 9.88
C SER A 22 9.82 -2.15 8.97
N LEU A 23 10.05 -3.39 9.40
CA LEU A 23 10.79 -4.38 8.60
C LEU A 23 10.05 -4.79 7.32
N GLU A 24 8.74 -4.93 7.36
CA GLU A 24 7.95 -5.23 6.16
C GLU A 24 8.04 -4.10 5.12
N ARG A 25 8.05 -2.85 5.56
CA ARG A 25 8.25 -1.68 4.68
C ARG A 25 9.65 -1.65 4.09
N ASP A 26 10.67 -1.94 4.89
CA ASP A 26 12.06 -2.00 4.43
C ASP A 26 12.24 -3.09 3.37
N VAL A 27 11.70 -4.29 3.61
CA VAL A 27 11.72 -5.39 2.65
C VAL A 27 10.98 -5.03 1.36
N MET A 28 9.79 -4.45 1.46
CA MET A 28 9.05 -4.01 0.26
C MET A 28 9.82 -2.95 -0.52
N GLY A 29 10.47 -2.00 0.15
CA GLY A 29 11.34 -1.01 -0.49
C GLY A 29 12.46 -1.69 -1.30
N LEU A 30 13.12 -2.68 -0.73
CA LEU A 30 14.18 -3.43 -1.42
C LEU A 30 13.66 -4.19 -2.64
N VAL A 31 12.49 -4.81 -2.54
CA VAL A 31 11.87 -5.55 -3.66
C VAL A 31 11.51 -4.60 -4.80
N TRP A 32 10.95 -3.43 -4.51
CA TRP A 32 10.65 -2.44 -5.54
C TRP A 32 11.90 -1.90 -6.23
N ASP A 33 12.98 -1.67 -5.48
CA ASP A 33 14.24 -1.16 -6.03
C ASP A 33 14.96 -2.20 -6.90
N ARG A 34 14.86 -3.48 -6.55
CA ARG A 34 15.60 -4.57 -7.19
C ARG A 34 14.81 -5.39 -8.20
N ARG A 35 13.50 -5.26 -8.24
CA ARG A 35 12.54 -6.08 -8.98
C ARG A 35 12.43 -7.51 -8.49
N GLU A 36 13.57 -8.19 -8.34
CA GLU A 36 13.66 -9.55 -7.82
C GLU A 36 14.72 -9.63 -6.72
N ILE A 37 14.42 -10.36 -5.65
CA ILE A 37 15.32 -10.48 -4.51
C ILE A 37 15.15 -11.84 -3.83
N THR A 38 16.25 -12.43 -3.37
CA THR A 38 16.23 -13.59 -2.47
C THR A 38 16.21 -13.15 -1.01
N VAL A 39 15.92 -14.07 -0.09
CA VAL A 39 16.02 -13.80 1.35
C VAL A 39 17.46 -13.40 1.73
N ARG A 40 18.45 -14.05 1.13
CA ARG A 40 19.87 -13.73 1.36
C ARG A 40 20.21 -12.31 0.94
N ASP A 41 19.78 -11.90 -0.26
CA ASP A 41 20.02 -10.53 -0.74
C ASP A 41 19.35 -9.49 0.15
N ALA A 42 18.16 -9.77 0.65
CA ALA A 42 17.46 -8.90 1.59
C ALA A 42 18.22 -8.80 2.92
N CYS A 43 18.71 -9.92 3.46
CA CYS A 43 19.54 -9.92 4.67
C CYS A 43 20.81 -9.11 4.52
N ASP A 44 21.53 -9.28 3.41
CA ASP A 44 22.78 -8.57 3.13
C ASP A 44 22.57 -7.05 3.08
N ARG A 45 21.39 -6.62 2.67
CA ARG A 45 21.06 -5.20 2.57
C ARG A 45 20.48 -4.59 3.84
N LEU A 46 19.73 -5.38 4.61
CA LEU A 46 19.17 -4.93 5.89
C LEU A 46 20.22 -4.86 7.00
N GLY A 47 21.40 -5.46 6.77
CA GLY A 47 22.49 -5.45 7.71
C GLY A 47 22.41 -6.52 8.78
N THR A 48 23.42 -6.54 9.66
CA THR A 48 23.63 -7.58 10.68
C THR A 48 22.64 -7.51 11.85
N SER A 49 21.85 -6.46 11.95
CA SER A 49 20.88 -6.25 13.04
C SER A 49 19.63 -7.13 12.93
N VAL A 50 19.39 -7.73 11.76
CA VAL A 50 18.19 -8.55 11.49
C VAL A 50 18.60 -9.98 11.17
N ALA A 51 18.06 -10.95 11.92
CA ALA A 51 18.33 -12.35 11.71
C ALA A 51 17.74 -12.86 10.38
N TYR A 52 18.42 -13.79 9.72
CA TYR A 52 17.97 -14.43 8.48
C TYR A 52 16.55 -15.01 8.60
N THR A 53 16.28 -15.72 9.69
CA THR A 53 14.96 -16.30 9.95
C THR A 53 13.86 -15.25 10.09
N THR A 54 14.17 -14.09 10.64
CA THR A 54 13.23 -12.96 10.74
C THR A 54 12.91 -12.39 9.38
N VAL A 55 13.90 -12.21 8.52
CA VAL A 55 13.71 -11.73 7.13
C VAL A 55 12.91 -12.75 6.33
N MET A 56 13.26 -14.04 6.44
CA MET A 56 12.55 -15.12 5.78
C MET A 56 11.06 -15.16 6.16
N THR A 57 10.77 -15.08 7.47
CA THR A 57 9.40 -15.06 7.99
C THR A 57 8.64 -13.82 7.51
N THR A 58 9.31 -12.68 7.47
CA THR A 58 8.72 -11.43 6.98
C THR A 58 8.37 -11.52 5.50
N MET A 59 9.26 -12.05 4.67
CA MET A 59 9.00 -12.23 3.24
C MET A 59 7.90 -13.27 2.98
N ASP A 60 7.88 -14.37 3.72
CA ASP A 60 6.78 -15.36 3.65
C ASP A 60 5.43 -14.74 4.05
N ARG A 61 5.43 -13.90 5.07
CA ARG A 61 4.23 -13.16 5.48
C ARG A 61 3.73 -12.20 4.41
N LEU A 62 4.63 -11.44 3.78
CA LEU A 62 4.29 -10.55 2.66
C LEU A 62 3.76 -11.34 1.45
N PHE A 63 4.33 -12.51 1.19
CA PHE A 63 3.81 -13.43 0.17
C PHE A 63 2.38 -13.89 0.49
N ARG A 64 2.11 -14.31 1.72
CA ARG A 64 0.76 -14.73 2.17
C ARG A 64 -0.25 -13.58 2.16
N LYS A 65 0.19 -12.35 2.40
CA LYS A 65 -0.63 -11.14 2.27
C LYS A 65 -0.92 -10.76 0.81
N GLY A 66 -0.28 -11.40 -0.15
CA GLY A 66 -0.44 -11.12 -1.57
C GLY A 66 0.34 -9.90 -2.08
N LEU A 67 1.27 -9.35 -1.29
CA LEU A 67 2.12 -8.22 -1.66
C LEU A 67 3.36 -8.65 -2.43
N LEU A 68 3.82 -9.88 -2.20
CA LEU A 68 4.89 -10.52 -2.95
C LEU A 68 4.37 -11.77 -3.66
N GLU A 69 4.95 -12.05 -4.80
CA GLU A 69 4.92 -13.35 -5.46
C GLU A 69 6.32 -13.96 -5.39
N ARG A 70 6.42 -15.27 -5.56
CA ARG A 70 7.70 -15.97 -5.53
C ARG A 70 7.75 -17.09 -6.55
N ARG A 71 8.95 -17.34 -7.06
CA ARG A 71 9.25 -18.50 -7.89
C ARG A 71 10.46 -19.22 -7.32
N LYS A 72 10.50 -20.54 -7.48
CA LYS A 72 11.62 -21.34 -7.03
C LYS A 72 12.73 -21.35 -8.08
N VAL A 73 13.92 -21.00 -7.67
CA VAL A 73 15.16 -21.07 -8.49
C VAL A 73 16.18 -21.90 -7.74
N GLY A 74 16.41 -23.13 -8.20
CA GLY A 74 17.24 -24.07 -7.47
C GLY A 74 16.64 -24.41 -6.11
N ARG A 75 17.36 -24.12 -5.03
CA ARG A 75 16.91 -24.35 -3.65
C ARG A 75 16.36 -23.09 -2.97
N ALA A 76 16.39 -21.97 -3.64
CA ALA A 76 15.97 -20.69 -3.11
C ALA A 76 14.66 -20.19 -3.76
N PHE A 77 13.93 -19.38 -3.04
CA PHE A 77 12.85 -18.58 -3.61
C PHE A 77 13.37 -17.21 -4.03
N VAL A 78 12.93 -16.77 -5.20
CA VAL A 78 13.10 -15.39 -5.68
C VAL A 78 11.76 -14.70 -5.57
N TYR A 79 11.74 -13.59 -4.88
CA TYR A 79 10.55 -12.80 -4.61
C TYR A 79 10.51 -11.56 -5.50
N SER A 80 9.31 -11.21 -5.93
CA SER A 80 9.01 -9.97 -6.65
C SER A 80 7.72 -9.35 -6.13
N ALA A 81 7.54 -8.05 -6.33
CA ALA A 81 6.33 -7.38 -5.92
C ALA A 81 5.17 -7.68 -6.88
N THR A 82 3.98 -7.91 -6.33
CA THR A 82 2.75 -8.14 -7.12
C THR A 82 2.24 -6.87 -7.79
N ALA A 83 2.63 -5.71 -7.26
CA ALA A 83 2.27 -4.40 -7.78
C ALA A 83 3.36 -3.37 -7.44
N SER A 84 3.40 -2.27 -8.18
CA SER A 84 4.32 -1.17 -7.92
C SER A 84 4.02 -0.48 -6.58
N ARG A 85 5.00 0.26 -6.06
CA ARG A 85 4.82 1.11 -4.88
C ARG A 85 3.61 2.04 -5.03
N LYS A 86 3.52 2.72 -6.18
CA LYS A 86 2.44 3.66 -6.48
C LYS A 86 1.06 2.99 -6.50
N GLU A 87 0.97 1.80 -7.07
CA GLU A 87 -0.29 1.02 -7.09
C GLU A 87 -0.73 0.60 -5.70
N ILE A 88 0.20 0.14 -4.86
CA ILE A 88 -0.09 -0.27 -3.48
C ILE A 88 -0.46 0.94 -2.63
N GLU A 89 0.28 2.03 -2.70
CA GLU A 89 -0.02 3.28 -1.98
C GLU A 89 -1.39 3.84 -2.41
N GLY A 90 -1.69 3.81 -3.70
CA GLY A 90 -2.99 4.24 -4.23
C GLY A 90 -4.15 3.36 -3.77
N ALA A 91 -3.96 2.05 -3.75
CA ALA A 91 -4.98 1.11 -3.26
C ALA A 91 -5.25 1.30 -1.76
N VAL A 92 -4.22 1.49 -0.95
CA VAL A 92 -4.33 1.80 0.48
C VAL A 92 -5.07 3.12 0.70
N ALA A 93 -4.70 4.17 -0.01
CA ALA A 93 -5.34 5.48 0.07
C ALA A 93 -6.84 5.40 -0.32
N THR A 94 -7.15 4.72 -1.42
CA THR A 94 -8.53 4.52 -1.88
C THR A 94 -9.37 3.79 -0.83
N GLU A 95 -8.83 2.74 -0.27
CA GLU A 95 -9.52 1.95 0.74
C GLU A 95 -9.73 2.73 2.04
N LEU A 96 -8.74 3.53 2.46
CA LEU A 96 -8.89 4.43 3.60
C LEU A 96 -10.03 5.42 3.38
N VAL A 97 -10.08 6.08 2.23
CA VAL A 97 -11.17 7.01 1.88
C VAL A 97 -12.52 6.29 1.88
N HIS A 98 -12.60 5.10 1.29
CA HIS A 98 -13.83 4.31 1.31
C HIS A 98 -14.30 3.95 2.72
N SER A 99 -13.36 3.58 3.62
CA SER A 99 -13.72 3.26 4.99
C SER A 99 -14.25 4.48 5.75
N LEU A 100 -13.65 5.64 5.52
CA LEU A 100 -14.10 6.90 6.11
C LEU A 100 -15.49 7.32 5.59
N ILE A 101 -15.76 7.14 4.29
CA ILE A 101 -17.05 7.50 3.68
C ILE A 101 -18.16 6.52 4.07
N ARG A 102 -17.86 5.22 4.10
CA ARG A 102 -18.82 4.19 4.55
C ARG A 102 -19.16 4.27 6.04
N GLY A 103 -18.37 4.99 6.77
CA GLY A 103 -18.43 5.40 8.15
C GLY A 103 -19.23 4.55 9.12
N GLU A 104 -18.56 3.90 10.02
CA GLU A 104 -19.14 3.49 11.31
C GLU A 104 -19.58 4.70 12.16
N THR A 105 -19.34 5.92 11.68
CA THR A 105 -19.54 7.21 12.37
C THR A 105 -20.62 8.12 11.75
N GLY A 106 -21.35 7.67 10.75
CA GLY A 106 -22.67 8.21 10.40
C GLY A 106 -22.75 9.33 9.36
N GLU A 107 -21.84 10.29 9.25
CA GLU A 107 -21.98 11.38 8.28
C GLU A 107 -20.69 11.65 7.50
N PRO A 108 -20.73 11.63 6.14
CA PRO A 108 -19.55 11.85 5.31
C PRO A 108 -19.10 13.32 5.24
N LEU A 109 -19.97 14.28 5.52
CA LEU A 109 -19.68 15.69 5.33
C LEU A 109 -18.56 16.24 6.23
N PRO A 110 -18.49 15.92 7.54
CA PRO A 110 -17.38 16.36 8.39
C PRO A 110 -16.02 15.81 7.94
N ILE A 111 -16.01 14.59 7.38
CA ILE A 111 -14.80 13.95 6.88
C ILE A 111 -14.32 14.65 5.61
N LEU A 112 -15.21 14.97 4.70
CA LEU A 112 -14.90 15.71 3.47
C LEU A 112 -14.38 17.12 3.80
N SER A 113 -15.00 17.81 4.76
CA SER A 113 -14.54 19.11 5.22
C SER A 113 -13.13 19.03 5.79
N SER A 114 -12.87 18.08 6.67
CA SER A 114 -11.52 17.87 7.26
C SER A 114 -10.47 17.53 6.19
N LEU A 115 -10.84 16.79 5.14
CA LEU A 115 -9.94 16.51 4.02
C LEU A 115 -9.58 17.79 3.26
N VAL A 116 -10.57 18.64 2.96
CA VAL A 116 -10.36 19.93 2.27
C VAL A 116 -9.50 20.84 3.13
N ASP A 117 -9.76 20.93 4.43
CA ASP A 117 -8.97 21.74 5.37
C ASP A 117 -7.50 21.27 5.40
N ALA A 118 -7.27 19.96 5.53
CA ALA A 118 -5.93 19.39 5.55
C ALA A 118 -5.15 19.63 4.24
N VAL A 119 -5.82 19.60 3.11
CA VAL A 119 -5.22 19.90 1.80
C VAL A 119 -4.89 21.38 1.71
N SER A 120 -5.79 22.27 2.11
CA SER A 120 -5.61 23.72 2.01
C SER A 120 -4.52 24.25 2.95
N GLU A 121 -4.38 23.67 4.14
CA GLU A 121 -3.31 24.03 5.08
C GLU A 121 -1.92 23.67 4.57
N ARG A 122 -1.81 22.62 3.78
CA ARG A 122 -0.52 22.11 3.33
C ARG A 122 0.00 22.81 2.08
N ASP A 123 -0.84 23.02 1.10
CA ASP A 123 -0.46 23.64 -0.16
C ASP A 123 -1.70 24.11 -0.93
N ARG A 124 -1.74 25.40 -1.24
CA ARG A 124 -2.83 25.98 -2.03
C ARG A 124 -2.94 25.38 -3.43
N ALA A 125 -1.82 24.98 -4.04
CA ALA A 125 -1.79 24.32 -5.34
C ALA A 125 -2.47 22.94 -5.32
N LEU A 126 -2.40 22.22 -4.21
CA LEU A 126 -3.11 20.96 -4.04
C LEU A 126 -4.63 21.16 -3.97
N LEU A 127 -5.08 22.27 -3.41
CA LEU A 127 -6.51 22.59 -3.39
C LEU A 127 -7.03 22.88 -4.81
N ASP A 128 -6.28 23.64 -5.61
CA ASP A 128 -6.61 23.93 -7.01
C ASP A 128 -6.65 22.63 -7.85
N GLU A 129 -5.69 21.75 -7.61
CA GLU A 129 -5.65 20.43 -8.26
C GLU A 129 -6.82 19.54 -7.86
N LEU A 130 -7.21 19.54 -6.59
CA LEU A 130 -8.39 18.82 -6.10
C LEU A 130 -9.67 19.33 -6.79
N GLU A 131 -9.84 20.65 -6.91
CA GLU A 131 -10.96 21.25 -7.62
C GLU A 131 -10.99 20.84 -9.10
N ARG A 132 -9.84 20.85 -9.77
CA ARG A 132 -9.70 20.40 -11.16
C ARG A 132 -10.15 18.94 -11.32
N LEU A 133 -9.68 18.04 -10.45
CA LEU A 133 -10.03 16.62 -10.48
C LEU A 133 -11.52 16.38 -10.24
N ILE A 134 -12.13 17.13 -9.33
CA ILE A 134 -13.58 17.05 -9.07
C ILE A 134 -14.38 17.47 -10.30
N ARG A 135 -13.99 18.57 -10.96
CA ARG A 135 -14.65 19.04 -12.18
C ARG A 135 -14.54 18.04 -13.34
N GLU A 136 -13.37 17.41 -13.51
CA GLU A 136 -13.19 16.36 -14.52
C GLU A 136 -14.06 15.13 -14.22
N LYS A 137 -14.14 14.72 -12.96
CA LYS A 137 -14.95 13.57 -12.56
C LYS A 137 -16.44 13.80 -12.82
N ARG A 138 -16.96 14.99 -12.49
CA ARG A 138 -18.35 15.37 -12.76
C ARG A 138 -18.66 15.32 -14.25
N ARG A 139 -17.80 15.91 -15.10
CA ARG A 139 -17.98 15.87 -16.56
C ARG A 139 -18.07 14.44 -17.12
N ARG A 140 -17.34 13.49 -16.54
CA ARG A 140 -17.40 12.08 -16.96
C ARG A 140 -18.65 11.35 -16.49
N GLN A 141 -19.28 11.82 -15.42
CA GLN A 141 -20.53 11.23 -14.91
C GLN A 141 -21.76 11.74 -15.68
N ASP A 142 -21.67 12.93 -16.26
CA ASP A 142 -22.75 13.55 -17.03
C ASP A 142 -22.77 13.12 -18.52
N GLN A 143 -21.85 12.25 -18.94
CA GLN A 143 -21.78 11.63 -20.28
C GLN A 143 -22.31 10.22 -20.29
#